data_21843a37864155522cedbf375d8ef24c
#
_entry.id   21843a37864155522cedbf375d8ef24c
#
_cell.length_a   1.000
_cell.length_b   1.000
_cell.length_c   1.000
_cell.angle_alpha   90.00
_cell.angle_beta   90.00
_cell.angle_gamma   90.00
#
_symmetry.space_group_name_H-M   'P 1'
#
loop_
_entity.id
_entity.type
_entity.pdbx_description
1 polymer ?
#
loop_
_entity_poly.entity_id
_entity_poly.type
_entity_poly.pdbx_seq_one_letter_code
_entity_poly.pdbx_strand_id
1 'polypeptide(L)'
;SLWANNLIMKIQKKFNAHYDEARICEYAKLFNLDKKIIELLFSRGMYEKEVIEKFLNPTTDDFLDPYLLSGMKEGVERIKKAIENHERILIFGDYDVDGITATAIMIKMFKKFGIDVNYYLPNRFIDGYGLTIDSANKVINMFHPNLIITVDCGITCVKEVEHIKSLGIDVIITDHHELDE
;
A
#
# COMPACT_ATOMS: atom_id res chain seq x y z
N SER A 1 1.67 31.02 39.43
CA SER A 1 1.96 29.60 39.07
C SER A 1 0.64 28.85 38.83
N LEU A 2 0.07 29.06 37.63
CA LEU A 2 -1.26 28.56 37.22
C LEU A 2 -1.18 27.59 36.04
N TRP A 3 -0.05 26.87 35.88
CA TRP A 3 0.18 26.00 34.74
C TRP A 3 0.46 24.54 35.09
N ALA A 4 -0.09 24.04 36.16
CA ALA A 4 0.00 22.63 36.54
C ALA A 4 -1.38 22.01 36.72
N ASN A 5 -2.30 22.22 35.81
CA ASN A 5 -3.51 21.41 35.72
C ASN A 5 -3.26 20.21 34.84
N ASN A 6 -2.84 19.12 35.50
CA ASN A 6 -3.04 17.72 35.22
C ASN A 6 -3.81 17.42 33.91
N LEU A 7 -3.13 17.41 32.78
CA LEU A 7 -3.57 16.63 31.63
C LEU A 7 -3.32 15.15 31.95
N ILE A 8 -4.16 14.55 32.77
CA ILE A 8 -4.21 13.08 32.87
C ILE A 8 -4.77 12.60 31.56
N MET A 9 -3.89 12.20 30.64
CA MET A 9 -4.31 11.44 29.45
C MET A 9 -4.98 10.16 29.94
N LYS A 10 -6.32 10.12 29.87
CA LYS A 10 -7.07 8.88 30.08
C LYS A 10 -6.90 8.03 28.83
N ILE A 11 -6.03 7.03 28.91
CA ILE A 11 -6.01 5.96 27.90
C ILE A 11 -7.29 5.16 28.09
N GLN A 12 -8.26 5.35 27.19
CA GLN A 12 -9.43 4.50 27.14
C GLN A 12 -9.11 3.27 26.29
N LYS A 13 -9.31 2.06 26.83
CA LYS A 13 -9.33 0.84 26.04
C LYS A 13 -10.47 0.95 25.02
N LYS A 14 -10.16 1.01 23.73
CA LYS A 14 -11.14 1.10 22.65
C LYS A 14 -12.01 -0.16 22.52
N PHE A 15 -11.57 -1.27 23.12
CA PHE A 15 -12.24 -2.58 23.06
C PHE A 15 -12.52 -3.08 24.48
N ASN A 16 -13.80 -3.24 24.80
CA ASN A 16 -14.30 -3.84 26.05
C ASN A 16 -14.43 -5.37 25.91
N ALA A 17 -13.51 -6.04 25.24
CA ALA A 17 -13.53 -7.49 25.24
C ALA A 17 -13.01 -7.99 26.59
N HIS A 18 -13.86 -8.70 27.33
CA HIS A 18 -13.44 -9.49 28.50
C HIS A 18 -12.67 -10.70 28.00
N TYR A 19 -11.34 -10.54 27.93
CA TYR A 19 -10.46 -11.69 27.65
C TYR A 19 -10.19 -12.47 28.92
N ASP A 20 -10.06 -13.78 28.77
CA ASP A 20 -9.65 -14.67 29.85
C ASP A 20 -8.24 -14.27 30.31
N GLU A 21 -8.15 -13.71 31.50
CA GLU A 21 -6.88 -13.28 32.13
C GLU A 21 -5.90 -14.46 32.28
N ALA A 22 -6.41 -15.67 32.54
CA ALA A 22 -5.58 -16.86 32.64
C ALA A 22 -4.88 -17.17 31.30
N ARG A 23 -5.61 -17.09 30.19
CA ARG A 23 -5.11 -17.32 28.85
C ARG A 23 -4.11 -16.23 28.42
N ILE A 24 -4.35 -14.98 28.79
CA ILE A 24 -3.39 -13.88 28.57
C ILE A 24 -2.09 -14.15 29.33
N CYS A 25 -2.16 -14.57 30.59
CA CYS A 25 -0.99 -14.90 31.40
C CYS A 25 -0.22 -16.10 30.85
N GLU A 26 -0.91 -17.13 30.37
CA GLU A 26 -0.33 -18.30 29.74
C GLU A 26 0.43 -17.91 28.48
N TYR A 27 -0.19 -17.16 27.59
CA TYR A 27 0.41 -16.75 26.31
C TYR A 27 1.55 -15.76 26.50
N ALA A 28 1.46 -14.85 27.48
CA ALA A 28 2.54 -13.95 27.83
C ALA A 28 3.81 -14.71 28.22
N LYS A 29 3.66 -15.80 29.00
CA LYS A 29 4.77 -16.68 29.36
C LYS A 29 5.26 -17.50 28.16
N LEU A 30 4.33 -18.08 27.40
CA LEU A 30 4.65 -18.95 26.25
C LEU A 30 5.47 -18.21 25.20
N PHE A 31 5.07 -16.97 24.86
CA PHE A 31 5.74 -16.16 23.83
C PHE A 31 6.80 -15.20 24.40
N ASN A 32 7.00 -15.21 25.72
CA ASN A 32 7.91 -14.28 26.42
C ASN A 32 7.61 -12.81 26.07
N LEU A 33 6.34 -12.45 26.13
CA LEU A 33 5.83 -11.09 25.82
C LEU A 33 5.13 -10.48 27.02
N ASP A 34 5.05 -9.15 27.03
CA ASP A 34 4.21 -8.44 28.01
C ASP A 34 2.72 -8.78 27.80
N LYS A 35 1.96 -8.88 28.88
CA LYS A 35 0.52 -9.17 28.85
C LYS A 35 -0.26 -8.21 27.95
N LYS A 36 0.15 -6.92 27.91
CA LYS A 36 -0.51 -5.92 27.08
C LYS A 36 -0.35 -6.19 25.59
N ILE A 37 0.75 -6.83 25.19
CA ILE A 37 0.94 -7.26 23.81
C ILE A 37 -0.03 -8.39 23.46
N ILE A 38 -0.19 -9.37 24.36
CA ILE A 38 -1.18 -10.43 24.18
C ILE A 38 -2.61 -9.88 24.16
N GLU A 39 -2.95 -8.95 25.06
CA GLU A 39 -4.24 -8.25 25.02
C GLU A 39 -4.47 -7.56 23.66
N LEU A 40 -3.43 -6.91 23.12
CA LEU A 40 -3.51 -6.25 21.80
C LEU A 40 -3.73 -7.26 20.67
N LEU A 41 -3.01 -8.38 20.66
CA LEU A 41 -3.20 -9.45 19.68
C LEU A 41 -4.62 -10.03 19.75
N PHE A 42 -5.11 -10.28 20.95
CA PHE A 42 -6.48 -10.74 21.17
C PHE A 42 -7.51 -9.70 20.68
N SER A 43 -7.27 -8.41 20.94
CA SER A 43 -8.16 -7.34 20.46
C SER A 43 -8.24 -7.25 18.92
N ARG A 44 -7.27 -7.85 18.23
CA ARG A 44 -7.21 -7.96 16.78
C ARG A 44 -7.71 -9.32 16.25
N GLY A 45 -8.32 -10.13 17.12
CA GLY A 45 -8.89 -11.42 16.73
C GLY A 45 -7.89 -12.57 16.65
N MET A 46 -6.66 -12.37 17.12
CA MET A 46 -5.63 -13.41 17.12
C MET A 46 -5.70 -14.19 18.43
N TYR A 47 -6.50 -15.26 18.49
CA TYR A 47 -6.71 -16.03 19.71
C TYR A 47 -5.97 -17.36 19.74
N GLU A 48 -5.66 -17.91 18.57
CA GLU A 48 -5.05 -19.23 18.46
C GLU A 48 -3.52 -19.12 18.51
N LYS A 49 -2.90 -20.07 19.19
CA LYS A 49 -1.45 -20.10 19.40
C LYS A 49 -0.69 -20.05 18.08
N GLU A 50 -1.09 -20.86 17.13
CA GLU A 50 -0.45 -21.00 15.82
C GLU A 50 -0.56 -19.70 15.00
N VAL A 51 -1.68 -18.97 15.13
CA VAL A 51 -1.87 -17.67 14.47
C VAL A 51 -0.93 -16.62 15.05
N ILE A 52 -0.80 -16.59 16.38
CA ILE A 52 0.11 -15.66 17.06
C ILE A 52 1.57 -16.01 16.75
N GLU A 53 1.93 -17.28 16.77
CA GLU A 53 3.29 -17.73 16.46
C GLU A 53 3.70 -17.35 15.03
N LYS A 54 2.81 -17.58 14.07
CA LYS A 54 3.00 -17.19 12.68
C LYS A 54 3.10 -15.67 12.50
N PHE A 55 2.27 -14.91 13.21
CA PHE A 55 2.31 -13.44 13.17
C PHE A 55 3.61 -12.87 13.76
N LEU A 56 4.12 -13.48 14.84
CA LEU A 56 5.36 -13.04 15.50
C LEU A 56 6.63 -13.45 14.75
N ASN A 57 6.58 -14.56 14.01
CA ASN A 57 7.73 -15.14 13.32
C ASN A 57 7.40 -15.42 11.84
N PRO A 58 7.05 -14.36 11.05
CA PRO A 58 6.69 -14.55 9.65
C PRO A 58 7.89 -15.01 8.83
N THR A 59 7.64 -15.87 7.85
CA THR A 59 8.61 -16.36 6.88
C THR A 59 8.15 -16.06 5.45
N THR A 60 9.02 -16.27 4.48
CA THR A 60 8.64 -16.13 3.06
C THR A 60 7.58 -17.12 2.61
N ASP A 61 7.44 -18.25 3.32
CA ASP A 61 6.43 -19.27 3.03
C ASP A 61 5.02 -18.81 3.45
N ASP A 62 4.94 -17.71 4.21
CA ASP A 62 3.67 -17.10 4.64
C ASP A 62 3.10 -16.12 3.62
N PHE A 63 3.84 -15.82 2.55
CA PHE A 63 3.31 -15.00 1.47
C PHE A 63 2.17 -15.71 0.74
N LEU A 64 1.08 -14.99 0.59
CA LEU A 64 -0.04 -15.48 -0.19
C LEU A 64 0.31 -15.43 -1.69
N ASP A 65 -0.38 -16.27 -2.48
CA ASP A 65 -0.28 -16.18 -3.94
C ASP A 65 -0.75 -14.78 -4.38
N PRO A 66 0.11 -13.98 -5.07
CA PRO A 66 -0.26 -12.65 -5.54
C PRO A 66 -1.45 -12.64 -6.49
N TYR A 67 -1.74 -13.76 -7.17
CA TYR A 67 -2.92 -13.88 -8.03
C TYR A 67 -4.25 -13.97 -7.29
N LEU A 68 -4.24 -14.04 -5.95
CA LEU A 68 -5.44 -13.84 -5.12
C LEU A 68 -5.89 -12.38 -5.08
N LEU A 69 -5.01 -11.42 -5.43
CA LEU A 69 -5.37 -10.01 -5.56
C LEU A 69 -6.26 -9.80 -6.78
N SER A 70 -7.38 -9.10 -6.58
CA SER A 70 -8.30 -8.73 -7.66
C SER A 70 -7.57 -7.89 -8.71
N GLY A 71 -7.77 -8.20 -9.98
CA GLY A 71 -7.12 -7.49 -11.09
C GLY A 71 -5.65 -7.85 -11.35
N MET A 72 -5.03 -8.69 -10.53
CA MET A 72 -3.61 -9.05 -10.70
C MET A 72 -3.35 -9.71 -12.06
N LYS A 73 -4.19 -10.64 -12.46
CA LYS A 73 -4.03 -11.35 -13.73
C LYS A 73 -4.15 -10.39 -14.91
N GLU A 74 -5.16 -9.56 -14.92
CA GLU A 74 -5.42 -8.55 -15.94
C GLU A 74 -4.27 -7.54 -16.04
N GLY A 75 -3.78 -7.07 -14.88
CA GLY A 75 -2.63 -6.16 -14.81
C GLY A 75 -1.36 -6.78 -15.39
N VAL A 76 -1.05 -8.03 -15.01
CA VAL A 76 0.11 -8.76 -15.54
C VAL A 76 -0.01 -8.96 -17.05
N GLU A 77 -1.16 -9.38 -17.58
CA GLU A 77 -1.38 -9.56 -19.02
C GLU A 77 -1.25 -8.23 -19.77
N ARG A 78 -1.75 -7.12 -19.19
CA ARG A 78 -1.62 -5.79 -19.80
C ARG A 78 -0.15 -5.33 -19.86
N ILE A 79 0.63 -5.58 -18.80
CA ILE A 79 2.07 -5.28 -18.77
C ILE A 79 2.80 -6.11 -19.84
N LYS A 80 2.54 -7.42 -19.93
CA LYS A 80 3.14 -8.28 -20.95
C LYS A 80 2.87 -7.75 -22.36
N LYS A 81 1.61 -7.39 -22.64
CA LYS A 81 1.23 -6.79 -23.93
C LYS A 81 1.99 -5.48 -24.20
N ALA A 82 2.17 -4.62 -23.19
CA ALA A 82 2.93 -3.40 -23.35
C ALA A 82 4.39 -3.67 -23.72
N ILE A 83 4.98 -4.68 -23.08
CA ILE A 83 6.37 -5.09 -23.36
C ILE A 83 6.50 -5.65 -24.79
N GLU A 84 5.63 -6.55 -25.18
CA GLU A 84 5.62 -7.17 -26.51
C GLU A 84 5.45 -6.14 -27.65
N ASN A 85 4.64 -5.12 -27.39
CA ASN A 85 4.36 -4.05 -28.35
C ASN A 85 5.35 -2.86 -28.26
N HIS A 86 6.37 -2.94 -27.41
CA HIS A 86 7.32 -1.84 -27.16
C HIS A 86 6.63 -0.52 -26.77
N GLU A 87 5.55 -0.61 -25.99
CA GLU A 87 4.80 0.54 -25.51
C GLU A 87 5.60 1.33 -24.47
N ARG A 88 5.37 2.64 -24.43
CA ARG A 88 5.96 3.50 -23.41
C ARG A 88 5.20 3.33 -22.11
N ILE A 89 5.89 2.81 -21.09
CA ILE A 89 5.37 2.59 -19.74
C ILE A 89 5.85 3.72 -18.83
N LEU A 90 4.94 4.29 -18.06
CA LEU A 90 5.22 5.28 -17.03
C LEU A 90 4.83 4.71 -15.66
N ILE A 91 5.74 4.76 -14.70
CA ILE A 91 5.46 4.49 -13.29
C ILE A 91 5.15 5.82 -12.61
N PHE A 92 3.96 5.94 -12.04
CA PHE A 92 3.53 7.13 -11.31
C PHE A 92 3.43 6.77 -9.82
N GLY A 93 4.37 7.24 -9.00
CA GLY A 93 4.41 6.97 -7.56
C GLY A 93 3.86 8.12 -6.73
N ASP A 94 3.71 7.88 -5.42
CA ASP A 94 3.50 8.97 -4.46
C ASP A 94 4.85 9.56 -4.02
N TYR A 95 4.80 10.73 -3.36
CA TYR A 95 5.97 11.50 -2.95
C TYR A 95 6.61 11.02 -1.64
N ASP A 96 5.92 10.19 -0.87
CA ASP A 96 6.41 9.70 0.42
C ASP A 96 7.33 8.46 0.29
N VAL A 97 7.72 7.89 1.43
CA VAL A 97 8.67 6.76 1.45
C VAL A 97 8.09 5.53 0.75
N ASP A 98 6.79 5.26 0.90
CA ASP A 98 6.15 4.08 0.33
C ASP A 98 6.08 4.22 -1.19
N GLY A 99 5.63 5.37 -1.71
CA GLY A 99 5.59 5.65 -3.14
C GLY A 99 6.99 5.68 -3.79
N ILE A 100 7.99 6.29 -3.13
CA ILE A 100 9.37 6.32 -3.62
C ILE A 100 9.95 4.90 -3.70
N THR A 101 9.78 4.10 -2.64
CA THR A 101 10.33 2.74 -2.60
C THR A 101 9.61 1.80 -3.56
N ALA A 102 8.28 1.90 -3.68
CA ALA A 102 7.49 1.14 -4.65
C ALA A 102 7.90 1.48 -6.09
N THR A 103 8.07 2.78 -6.41
CA THR A 103 8.58 3.23 -7.70
C THR A 103 9.97 2.64 -8.00
N ALA A 104 10.87 2.65 -7.03
CA ALA A 104 12.22 2.10 -7.19
C ALA A 104 12.21 0.58 -7.42
N ILE A 105 11.30 -0.15 -6.76
CA ILE A 105 11.11 -1.59 -6.97
C ILE A 105 10.64 -1.86 -8.40
N MET A 106 9.63 -1.14 -8.88
CA MET A 106 9.10 -1.30 -10.24
C MET A 106 10.16 -1.00 -11.29
N ILE A 107 10.90 0.11 -11.17
CA ILE A 107 12.00 0.44 -12.10
C ILE A 107 13.07 -0.66 -12.12
N LYS A 108 13.49 -1.14 -10.94
CA LYS A 108 14.47 -2.23 -10.84
C LYS A 108 13.97 -3.52 -11.47
N MET A 109 12.70 -3.84 -11.28
CA MET A 109 12.06 -5.01 -11.86
C MET A 109 12.10 -4.93 -13.40
N PHE A 110 11.62 -3.84 -13.99
CA PHE A 110 11.65 -3.66 -15.45
C PHE A 110 13.07 -3.68 -16.01
N LYS A 111 14.01 -3.01 -15.34
CA LYS A 111 15.42 -3.01 -15.73
C LYS A 111 16.05 -4.41 -15.72
N LYS A 112 15.65 -5.28 -14.77
CA LYS A 112 16.10 -6.68 -14.73
C LYS A 112 15.68 -7.47 -15.98
N PHE A 113 14.57 -7.07 -16.61
CA PHE A 113 14.11 -7.66 -17.89
C PHE A 113 14.61 -6.89 -19.12
N GLY A 114 15.51 -5.92 -18.96
CA GLY A 114 16.05 -5.12 -20.05
C GLY A 114 15.09 -4.08 -20.62
N ILE A 115 14.10 -3.68 -19.83
CA ILE A 115 13.05 -2.75 -20.24
C ILE A 115 13.27 -1.41 -19.53
N ASP A 116 13.41 -0.36 -20.31
CA ASP A 116 13.46 1.00 -19.79
C ASP A 116 12.04 1.57 -19.65
N VAL A 117 11.74 2.08 -18.45
CA VAL A 117 10.47 2.74 -18.14
C VAL A 117 10.72 4.16 -17.64
N ASN A 118 9.80 5.07 -17.95
CA ASN A 118 9.79 6.38 -17.33
C ASN A 118 9.15 6.32 -15.93
N TYR A 119 9.46 7.30 -15.09
CA TYR A 119 8.81 7.44 -13.80
C TYR A 119 8.54 8.89 -13.47
N TYR A 120 7.56 9.10 -12.61
CA TYR A 120 7.22 10.42 -12.07
C TYR A 120 6.83 10.30 -10.60
N LEU A 121 7.39 11.18 -9.80
CA LEU A 121 7.03 11.36 -8.39
C LEU A 121 6.53 12.80 -8.24
N PRO A 122 5.26 13.01 -7.86
CA PRO A 122 4.71 14.36 -7.74
C PRO A 122 5.41 15.12 -6.63
N ASN A 123 5.58 16.42 -6.83
CA ASN A 123 6.05 17.30 -5.79
C ASN A 123 4.84 17.86 -5.03
N ARG A 124 4.74 17.55 -3.73
CA ARG A 124 3.63 17.98 -2.86
C ARG A 124 3.29 19.47 -2.95
N PHE A 125 4.31 20.32 -3.13
CA PHE A 125 4.13 21.77 -3.16
C PHE A 125 3.70 22.33 -4.52
N ILE A 126 3.92 21.57 -5.60
CA ILE A 126 3.68 22.02 -6.98
C ILE A 126 2.53 21.25 -7.61
N ASP A 127 2.50 19.93 -7.46
CA ASP A 127 1.57 19.04 -8.17
C ASP A 127 0.34 18.64 -7.31
N GLY A 128 0.36 18.96 -6.01
CA GLY A 128 -0.66 18.52 -5.06
C GLY A 128 -0.40 17.13 -4.52
N TYR A 129 -1.46 16.47 -4.02
CA TYR A 129 -1.39 15.13 -3.45
C TYR A 129 -1.84 14.08 -4.49
N GLY A 130 -1.02 13.06 -4.68
CA GLY A 130 -1.34 11.90 -5.51
C GLY A 130 -1.56 12.21 -7.00
N LEU A 131 -2.37 11.39 -7.63
CA LEU A 131 -2.74 11.53 -9.03
C LEU A 131 -3.86 12.59 -9.18
N THR A 132 -3.57 13.69 -9.85
CA THR A 132 -4.51 14.76 -10.19
C THR A 132 -4.63 14.91 -11.69
N ILE A 133 -5.68 15.58 -12.20
CA ILE A 133 -5.83 15.88 -13.64
C ILE A 133 -4.63 16.67 -14.15
N ASP A 134 -4.11 17.62 -13.37
CA ASP A 134 -2.97 18.45 -13.78
C ASP A 134 -1.67 17.63 -13.83
N SER A 135 -1.41 16.79 -12.82
CA SER A 135 -0.24 15.91 -12.81
C SER A 135 -0.34 14.85 -13.91
N ALA A 136 -1.53 14.31 -14.19
CA ALA A 136 -1.77 13.40 -15.30
C ALA A 136 -1.46 14.06 -16.65
N ASN A 137 -2.01 15.24 -16.93
CA ASN A 137 -1.74 15.99 -18.15
C ASN A 137 -0.26 16.33 -18.31
N LYS A 138 0.41 16.70 -17.22
CA LYS A 138 1.85 16.99 -17.20
C LYS A 138 2.67 15.79 -17.64
N VAL A 139 2.44 14.61 -17.06
CA VAL A 139 3.21 13.41 -17.39
C VAL A 139 2.87 12.86 -18.77
N ILE A 140 1.61 13.00 -19.21
CA ILE A 140 1.18 12.63 -20.56
C ILE A 140 1.92 13.48 -21.60
N ASN A 141 1.99 14.80 -21.41
CA ASN A 141 2.69 15.71 -22.31
C ASN A 141 4.22 15.50 -22.29
N MET A 142 4.78 15.10 -21.15
CA MET A 142 6.23 14.91 -20.98
C MET A 142 6.72 13.57 -21.55
N PHE A 143 5.98 12.49 -21.32
CA PHE A 143 6.45 11.13 -21.60
C PHE A 143 5.67 10.42 -22.70
N HIS A 144 4.48 10.93 -23.07
CA HIS A 144 3.58 10.30 -24.05
C HIS A 144 3.37 8.79 -23.79
N PRO A 145 2.98 8.37 -22.58
CA PRO A 145 2.85 6.97 -22.23
C PRO A 145 1.70 6.29 -22.96
N ASN A 146 1.82 4.98 -23.18
CA ASN A 146 0.73 4.12 -23.62
C ASN A 146 0.07 3.41 -22.44
N LEU A 147 0.85 3.21 -21.35
CA LEU A 147 0.43 2.60 -20.10
C LEU A 147 0.99 3.41 -18.93
N ILE A 148 0.13 3.77 -18.00
CA ILE A 148 0.51 4.34 -16.69
C ILE A 148 0.26 3.27 -15.62
N ILE A 149 1.26 3.01 -14.80
CA ILE A 149 1.14 2.14 -13.63
C ILE A 149 1.32 3.02 -12.40
N THR A 150 0.26 3.21 -11.61
CA THR A 150 0.40 3.92 -10.34
C THR A 150 0.91 2.98 -9.27
N VAL A 151 1.71 3.48 -8.35
CA VAL A 151 2.18 2.76 -7.19
C VAL A 151 1.96 3.62 -5.94
N ASP A 152 1.30 3.05 -4.94
CA ASP A 152 0.99 3.69 -3.66
C ASP A 152 0.05 4.91 -3.79
N CYS A 153 -0.73 4.97 -4.85
CA CYS A 153 -1.74 6.01 -5.08
C CYS A 153 -2.72 5.62 -6.18
N GLY A 154 -3.86 6.31 -6.19
CA GLY A 154 -4.79 6.29 -7.32
C GLY A 154 -6.06 5.49 -7.10
N ILE A 155 -6.22 4.74 -6.01
CA ILE A 155 -7.41 3.88 -5.79
C ILE A 155 -8.71 4.70 -5.72
N THR A 156 -8.64 5.95 -5.27
CA THR A 156 -9.79 6.88 -5.18
C THR A 156 -9.89 7.82 -6.38
N CYS A 157 -8.92 7.81 -7.32
CA CYS A 157 -8.80 8.77 -8.42
C CYS A 157 -9.62 8.36 -9.65
N VAL A 158 -10.92 8.10 -9.48
CA VAL A 158 -11.80 7.60 -10.55
C VAL A 158 -11.87 8.58 -11.74
N LYS A 159 -12.02 9.89 -11.47
CA LYS A 159 -12.14 10.92 -12.51
C LYS A 159 -10.84 11.10 -13.32
N GLU A 160 -9.70 11.02 -12.64
CA GLU A 160 -8.37 11.12 -13.22
C GLU A 160 -8.10 9.93 -14.15
N VAL A 161 -8.47 8.72 -13.69
CA VAL A 161 -8.36 7.50 -14.48
C VAL A 161 -9.25 7.54 -15.71
N GLU A 162 -10.50 7.97 -15.57
CA GLU A 162 -11.42 8.15 -16.71
C GLU A 162 -10.88 9.17 -17.72
N HIS A 163 -10.31 10.28 -17.22
CA HIS A 163 -9.66 11.27 -18.08
C HIS A 163 -8.48 10.68 -18.85
N ILE A 164 -7.57 9.98 -18.19
CA ILE A 164 -6.41 9.34 -18.82
C ILE A 164 -6.88 8.32 -19.88
N LYS A 165 -7.86 7.48 -19.54
CA LYS A 165 -8.44 6.49 -20.46
C LYS A 165 -9.12 7.12 -21.67
N SER A 166 -9.77 8.28 -21.50
CA SER A 166 -10.39 9.03 -22.61
C SER A 166 -9.37 9.50 -23.66
N LEU A 167 -8.10 9.62 -23.28
CA LEU A 167 -6.98 9.97 -24.14
C LEU A 167 -6.32 8.72 -24.81
N GLY A 168 -6.92 7.54 -24.64
CA GLY A 168 -6.42 6.28 -25.21
C GLY A 168 -5.22 5.68 -24.47
N ILE A 169 -5.01 6.05 -23.23
CA ILE A 169 -3.91 5.56 -22.37
C ILE A 169 -4.49 4.61 -21.34
N ASP A 170 -3.91 3.43 -21.22
CA ASP A 170 -4.33 2.44 -20.22
C ASP A 170 -3.72 2.77 -18.84
N VAL A 171 -4.44 2.38 -17.79
CA VAL A 171 -4.03 2.62 -16.39
C VAL A 171 -4.12 1.31 -15.61
N ILE A 172 -3.06 0.99 -14.86
CA ILE A 172 -3.05 -0.03 -13.82
C ILE A 172 -2.82 0.68 -12.49
N ILE A 173 -3.71 0.46 -11.54
CA ILE A 173 -3.58 1.01 -10.18
C ILE A 173 -3.04 -0.09 -9.27
N THR A 174 -1.94 0.21 -8.57
CA THR A 174 -1.46 -0.59 -7.45
C THR A 174 -1.41 0.31 -6.20
N ASP A 175 -2.33 0.05 -5.29
CA ASP A 175 -2.54 0.88 -4.12
C ASP A 175 -3.04 0.03 -2.95
N HIS A 176 -2.81 0.48 -1.72
CA HIS A 176 -3.23 -0.20 -0.49
C HIS A 176 -4.11 0.69 0.40
N HIS A 177 -4.40 1.91 -0.04
CA HIS A 177 -5.29 2.81 0.69
C HIS A 177 -6.74 2.31 0.67
N GLU A 178 -7.53 2.78 1.63
CA GLU A 178 -8.95 2.47 1.71
C GLU A 178 -9.71 3.18 0.57
N LEU A 179 -10.75 2.51 0.07
CA LEU A 179 -11.68 3.12 -0.86
C LEU A 179 -12.53 4.17 -0.12
N ASP A 180 -12.83 5.28 -0.78
CA ASP A 180 -13.86 6.19 -0.29
C ASP A 180 -15.22 5.47 -0.31
N GLU A 181 -16.00 5.60 0.80
CA GLU A 181 -17.34 5.02 0.93
C GLU A 181 -18.37 5.69 -0.02
#